data_8451178377728ad2344e96f74377c56f
#
_entry.id   8451178377728ad2344e96f74377c56f
#
_cell.length_a   1.000
_cell.length_b   1.000
_cell.length_c   1.000
_cell.angle_alpha   90.00
_cell.angle_beta   90.00
_cell.angle_gamma   90.00
#
_symmetry.space_group_name_H-M   'P 1'
#
loop_
_entity.id
_entity.type
_entity.pdbx_description
1 polymer ?
#
loop_
_entity_poly.entity_id
_entity_poly.type
_entity_poly.pdbx_seq_one_letter_code
_entity_poly.pdbx_strand_id
1 'polypeptide(L)'
;MADKDAPATPAGGVGGSRSFFPKLSLFQWFVRLLPAIIFALHAYSKRGAFLPPACSGFGINCPAAPTPLNGILERPDYYGQVVKYYASLFTANEDLGGSFAVFVDGRPVIDVAAGSKDLARTIEYDNRTLQQVYSSGKAIEGIVIARLVEQGKLDYQEKISKYWPEFAQNGKQDVRLVDLMVHESGVPFLDDEDKEEPLTWDVMADEEKFSERLARQPHLFDGKPTRAYHAISRGWYLNEIVRRVDSKGRTIGQIVEQDIMTAYPDVEFYYSKLPNESDWEDRLSPMHDYPLLRIIGRAFLPKSIQTSNLVGNPKTIPLHALVTKLIFNTGITARVLAPKFAPWAGHFRTKEAHAIEGTSFSLKTNAHSLAKIMSIMANKGASINPGQEPDLISAETYAKATTLHSLEVCEVTGETLPLSTGGWVKTRSFYGDGPLKGVEVQGWAGAGGSLTVWIEEYKIGFAYVTNAFGAPETILGDYRSKILLDRVVYARKDELGLLPKTPKNAEENK
;
A
#
# COMPACT_ATOMS: atom_id res chain seq x y z
N MET A 1 2.09 27.57 95.11
CA MET A 1 1.82 29.02 95.25
C MET A 1 1.50 29.56 93.88
N ALA A 2 0.25 30.04 93.83
CA ALA A 2 -0.32 31.11 93.11
C ALA A 2 -0.23 31.02 91.56
N ASP A 3 -1.30 30.80 90.91
CA ASP A 3 -2.53 31.60 90.73
C ASP A 3 -2.39 32.49 89.48
N LYS A 4 -3.11 32.38 88.43
CA LYS A 4 -4.39 33.03 88.13
C LYS A 4 -4.73 32.95 86.66
N ASP A 5 -6.00 32.71 86.47
CA ASP A 5 -6.78 32.84 85.31
C ASP A 5 -6.67 34.17 84.56
N ALA A 6 -6.77 34.07 83.20
CA ALA A 6 -7.30 35.14 82.34
C ALA A 6 -8.01 34.60 81.14
N PRO A 7 -9.14 35.14 80.72
CA PRO A 7 -10.08 34.48 79.80
C PRO A 7 -9.68 34.65 78.32
N ALA A 8 -9.95 33.61 77.55
CA ALA A 8 -9.76 33.58 76.10
C ALA A 8 -10.82 34.45 75.39
N THR A 9 -10.43 35.37 74.51
CA THR A 9 -11.28 36.05 73.53
C THR A 9 -11.62 35.06 72.34
N PRO A 10 -12.81 35.11 71.80
CA PRO A 10 -13.17 34.24 70.66
C PRO A 10 -12.58 34.82 69.36
N ALA A 11 -11.76 34.03 68.71
CA ALA A 11 -11.26 34.33 67.37
C ALA A 11 -12.41 34.28 66.35
N GLY A 12 -12.58 35.40 65.67
CA GLY A 12 -13.57 35.54 64.60
C GLY A 12 -13.34 34.54 63.43
N GLY A 13 -14.39 33.82 63.10
CA GLY A 13 -14.41 32.93 61.98
C GLY A 13 -14.23 33.67 60.66
N VAL A 14 -13.14 33.41 59.98
CA VAL A 14 -12.95 33.80 58.57
C VAL A 14 -13.89 32.96 57.73
N GLY A 15 -14.91 33.59 57.16
CA GLY A 15 -15.87 32.98 56.26
C GLY A 15 -15.19 32.39 55.03
N GLY A 16 -15.10 31.08 54.96
CA GLY A 16 -14.66 30.36 53.75
C GLY A 16 -15.64 30.65 52.62
N SER A 17 -15.20 31.31 51.59
CA SER A 17 -15.98 31.45 50.36
C SER A 17 -16.23 30.06 49.79
N ARG A 18 -17.49 29.60 49.87
CA ARG A 18 -17.94 28.40 49.20
C ARG A 18 -17.85 28.67 47.71
N SER A 19 -16.90 28.03 47.02
CA SER A 19 -16.87 28.04 45.55
C SER A 19 -18.18 27.41 45.03
N PHE A 20 -18.94 28.22 44.32
CA PHE A 20 -20.25 27.84 43.76
C PHE A 20 -20.15 26.78 42.62
N PHE A 21 -18.91 26.41 42.25
CA PHE A 21 -18.67 25.44 41.21
C PHE A 21 -18.37 24.04 41.81
N PRO A 22 -19.12 23.02 41.46
CA PRO A 22 -18.81 21.66 41.89
C PRO A 22 -17.43 21.28 41.37
N LYS A 23 -16.60 20.69 42.25
CA LYS A 23 -15.30 20.10 41.85
C LYS A 23 -15.56 18.86 40.99
N LEU A 24 -15.75 19.07 39.69
CA LEU A 24 -15.89 18.01 38.73
C LEU A 24 -14.50 17.41 38.40
N SER A 25 -14.42 16.10 38.26
CA SER A 25 -13.23 15.45 37.73
C SER A 25 -12.95 15.91 36.30
N LEU A 26 -11.72 15.85 35.83
CA LEU A 26 -11.34 16.14 34.44
C LEU A 26 -12.22 15.37 33.43
N PHE A 27 -12.54 14.10 33.76
CA PHE A 27 -13.42 13.28 32.95
C PHE A 27 -14.86 13.82 32.88
N GLN A 28 -15.43 14.26 34.01
CA GLN A 28 -16.76 14.86 34.02
C GLN A 28 -16.82 16.18 33.26
N TRP A 29 -15.77 16.99 33.32
CA TRP A 29 -15.64 18.18 32.50
C TRP A 29 -15.58 17.84 31.01
N PHE A 30 -14.78 16.84 30.65
CA PHE A 30 -14.67 16.38 29.26
C PHE A 30 -16.03 15.92 28.72
N VAL A 31 -16.76 15.07 29.47
CA VAL A 31 -18.09 14.59 29.04
C VAL A 31 -19.10 15.72 28.86
N ARG A 32 -19.07 16.73 29.73
CA ARG A 32 -19.98 17.88 29.63
C ARG A 32 -19.62 18.83 28.49
N LEU A 33 -18.35 18.99 28.19
CA LEU A 33 -17.87 19.85 27.10
C LEU A 33 -17.96 19.16 25.72
N LEU A 34 -18.02 17.84 25.70
CA LEU A 34 -18.03 17.08 24.46
C LEU A 34 -19.12 17.49 23.48
N PRO A 35 -20.40 17.71 23.89
CA PRO A 35 -21.45 18.18 22.97
C PRO A 35 -21.14 19.58 22.39
N ALA A 36 -20.59 20.47 23.22
CA ALA A 36 -20.21 21.82 22.80
C ALA A 36 -19.02 21.78 21.82
N ILE A 37 -18.05 20.91 22.07
CA ILE A 37 -16.93 20.67 21.17
C ILE A 37 -17.42 20.10 19.83
N ILE A 38 -18.28 19.09 19.86
CA ILE A 38 -18.86 18.50 18.64
C ILE A 38 -19.65 19.56 17.86
N PHE A 39 -20.46 20.35 18.54
CA PHE A 39 -21.23 21.44 17.92
C PHE A 39 -20.30 22.50 17.31
N ALA A 40 -19.26 22.92 18.02
CA ALA A 40 -18.27 23.90 17.54
C ALA A 40 -17.51 23.36 16.32
N LEU A 41 -17.09 22.09 16.35
CA LEU A 41 -16.44 21.41 15.22
C LEU A 41 -17.40 21.30 14.04
N HIS A 42 -18.67 20.95 14.28
CA HIS A 42 -19.68 20.88 13.22
C HIS A 42 -19.98 22.26 12.62
N ALA A 43 -20.15 23.29 13.43
CA ALA A 43 -20.35 24.65 12.98
C ALA A 43 -19.13 25.17 12.20
N TYR A 44 -17.93 24.87 12.67
CA TYR A 44 -16.69 25.19 12.00
C TYR A 44 -16.56 24.46 10.66
N SER A 45 -16.91 23.17 10.60
CA SER A 45 -16.90 22.39 9.36
C SER A 45 -17.81 22.94 8.26
N LYS A 46 -18.83 23.71 8.65
CA LYS A 46 -19.79 24.32 7.73
C LYS A 46 -19.40 25.73 7.26
N ARG A 47 -18.66 26.49 8.07
CA ARG A 47 -18.46 27.92 7.85
C ARG A 47 -17.06 28.45 8.21
N GLY A 48 -16.17 27.58 8.73
CA GLY A 48 -14.84 28.01 9.19
C GLY A 48 -13.83 28.19 8.04
N ALA A 49 -12.72 28.87 8.33
CA ALA A 49 -11.60 28.99 7.42
C ALA A 49 -10.84 27.66 7.31
N PHE A 50 -10.12 27.48 6.20
CA PHE A 50 -9.22 26.34 6.02
C PHE A 50 -8.09 26.39 7.05
N LEU A 51 -7.94 25.31 7.83
CA LEU A 51 -6.80 25.08 8.72
C LEU A 51 -6.15 23.77 8.35
N PRO A 52 -4.89 23.75 7.84
CA PRO A 52 -4.22 22.54 7.44
C PRO A 52 -4.28 21.39 8.47
N PRO A 53 -4.03 21.62 9.78
CA PRO A 53 -4.14 20.56 10.79
C PRO A 53 -5.56 20.02 10.97
N ALA A 54 -6.58 20.87 10.81
CA ALA A 54 -7.98 20.45 10.93
C ALA A 54 -8.39 19.63 9.70
N CYS A 55 -7.93 19.99 8.52
CA CYS A 55 -8.14 19.20 7.31
C CYS A 55 -7.40 17.86 7.38
N SER A 56 -6.09 17.87 7.60
CA SER A 56 -5.28 16.65 7.63
C SER A 56 -5.62 15.72 8.79
N GLY A 57 -5.92 16.29 9.98
CA GLY A 57 -6.23 15.53 11.19
C GLY A 57 -7.67 14.98 11.25
N PHE A 58 -8.64 15.75 10.77
CA PHE A 58 -10.06 15.50 11.00
C PHE A 58 -10.91 15.52 9.73
N GLY A 59 -10.38 15.87 8.57
CA GLY A 59 -11.14 16.07 7.34
C GLY A 59 -12.11 17.27 7.41
N ILE A 60 -11.82 18.28 8.23
CA ILE A 60 -12.70 19.43 8.45
C ILE A 60 -12.25 20.62 7.61
N ASN A 61 -13.19 21.22 6.88
CA ASN A 61 -12.97 22.38 6.02
C ASN A 61 -11.82 22.21 5.02
N CYS A 62 -11.60 21.00 4.53
CA CYS A 62 -10.68 20.80 3.43
C CYS A 62 -11.16 21.59 2.21
N PRO A 63 -10.26 22.26 1.48
CA PRO A 63 -10.61 22.86 0.21
C PRO A 63 -11.27 21.82 -0.70
N ALA A 64 -12.22 22.24 -1.53
CA ALA A 64 -12.77 21.35 -2.54
C ALA A 64 -11.62 20.87 -3.44
N ALA A 65 -11.53 19.56 -3.68
CA ALA A 65 -10.58 19.06 -4.66
C ALA A 65 -10.88 19.66 -6.02
N PRO A 66 -9.88 20.18 -6.75
CA PRO A 66 -10.08 20.41 -8.17
C PRO A 66 -10.52 19.07 -8.78
N THR A 67 -11.63 19.07 -9.50
CA THR A 67 -12.20 17.88 -10.12
C THR A 67 -12.20 17.92 -11.66
N PRO A 68 -11.24 18.51 -12.35
CA PRO A 68 -11.04 18.09 -13.72
C PRO A 68 -10.36 16.72 -13.65
N LEU A 69 -11.07 15.71 -14.10
CA LEU A 69 -10.48 14.44 -14.48
C LEU A 69 -9.71 14.67 -15.75
N ASN A 70 -8.39 14.73 -15.66
CA ASN A 70 -7.54 14.86 -16.84
C ASN A 70 -7.19 13.46 -17.34
N GLY A 71 -7.49 13.17 -18.59
CA GLY A 71 -7.07 11.90 -19.18
C GLY A 71 -8.10 11.26 -20.12
N ILE A 72 -8.01 9.94 -20.27
CA ILE A 72 -8.77 9.12 -21.20
C ILE A 72 -9.94 8.44 -20.49
N LEU A 73 -11.12 8.55 -21.08
CA LEU A 73 -12.28 7.71 -20.80
C LEU A 73 -12.86 7.24 -22.12
N GLU A 74 -12.58 6.01 -22.48
CA GLU A 74 -13.23 5.36 -23.60
C GLU A 74 -14.46 4.56 -23.14
N ARG A 75 -15.43 4.39 -24.03
CA ARG A 75 -16.67 3.64 -23.76
C ARG A 75 -17.39 4.12 -22.48
N PRO A 76 -17.74 5.42 -22.40
CA PRO A 76 -18.33 6.03 -21.21
C PRO A 76 -19.66 5.37 -20.79
N ASP A 77 -20.38 4.73 -21.72
CA ASP A 77 -21.61 3.99 -21.43
C ASP A 77 -21.37 2.83 -20.43
N TYR A 78 -20.21 2.20 -20.47
CA TYR A 78 -19.81 1.13 -19.55
C TYR A 78 -18.99 1.66 -18.38
N TYR A 79 -17.94 2.45 -18.65
CA TYR A 79 -16.94 2.83 -17.65
C TYR A 79 -17.19 4.19 -16.99
N GLY A 80 -18.17 4.98 -17.47
CA GLY A 80 -18.45 6.30 -16.92
C GLY A 80 -18.83 6.31 -15.44
N GLN A 81 -19.55 5.29 -14.95
CA GLN A 81 -19.90 5.16 -13.54
C GLN A 81 -18.69 4.81 -12.65
N VAL A 82 -17.70 4.11 -13.21
CA VAL A 82 -16.44 3.82 -12.51
C VAL A 82 -15.68 5.12 -12.25
N VAL A 83 -15.54 5.95 -13.30
CA VAL A 83 -14.84 7.24 -13.22
C VAL A 83 -15.60 8.23 -12.32
N LYS A 84 -16.94 8.24 -12.33
CA LYS A 84 -17.74 9.03 -11.37
C LYS A 84 -17.48 8.62 -9.92
N TYR A 85 -17.37 7.32 -9.67
CA TYR A 85 -17.02 6.84 -8.32
C TYR A 85 -15.60 7.28 -7.94
N TYR A 86 -14.61 7.14 -8.85
CA TYR A 86 -13.25 7.64 -8.61
C TYR A 86 -13.26 9.13 -8.24
N ALA A 87 -13.95 9.96 -9.02
CA ALA A 87 -14.11 11.40 -8.73
C ALA A 87 -14.75 11.67 -7.37
N SER A 88 -15.69 10.81 -6.94
CA SER A 88 -16.37 10.97 -5.64
C SER A 88 -15.45 10.75 -4.44
N LEU A 89 -14.34 10.03 -4.58
CA LEU A 89 -13.37 9.85 -3.51
C LEU A 89 -12.74 11.19 -3.09
N PHE A 90 -12.49 12.08 -4.04
CA PHE A 90 -11.91 13.41 -3.77
C PHE A 90 -12.94 14.34 -3.13
N THR A 91 -14.17 14.34 -3.58
CA THR A 91 -15.24 15.18 -3.00
C THR A 91 -15.65 14.69 -1.61
N ALA A 92 -15.49 13.40 -1.32
CA ALA A 92 -15.74 12.81 -0.01
C ALA A 92 -14.53 12.95 0.95
N ASN A 93 -13.41 13.54 0.51
CA ASN A 93 -12.14 13.57 1.25
C ASN A 93 -11.63 12.18 1.65
N GLU A 94 -11.95 11.16 0.86
CA GLU A 94 -11.40 9.80 1.01
C GLU A 94 -10.09 9.66 0.22
N ASP A 95 -9.86 10.55 -0.75
CA ASP A 95 -8.61 10.68 -1.48
C ASP A 95 -8.17 12.16 -1.56
N LEU A 96 -6.88 12.39 -1.78
CA LEU A 96 -6.32 13.73 -1.92
C LEU A 96 -5.85 13.97 -3.36
N GLY A 97 -5.03 13.08 -3.88
CA GLY A 97 -4.53 13.07 -5.24
C GLY A 97 -4.19 11.65 -5.67
N GLY A 98 -4.34 11.36 -6.95
CA GLY A 98 -4.03 10.03 -7.45
C GLY A 98 -4.22 9.88 -8.94
N SER A 99 -3.81 8.74 -9.46
CA SER A 99 -4.06 8.30 -10.83
C SER A 99 -4.73 6.92 -10.85
N PHE A 100 -5.53 6.70 -11.88
CA PHE A 100 -6.31 5.48 -12.05
C PHE A 100 -6.34 5.08 -13.51
N ALA A 101 -5.87 3.87 -13.83
CA ALA A 101 -5.83 3.37 -15.19
C ALA A 101 -6.36 1.94 -15.30
N VAL A 102 -7.07 1.68 -16.38
CA VAL A 102 -7.60 0.37 -16.75
C VAL A 102 -7.37 0.15 -18.23
N PHE A 103 -6.71 -0.95 -18.54
CA PHE A 103 -6.59 -1.47 -19.88
C PHE A 103 -7.50 -2.68 -20.05
N VAL A 104 -8.21 -2.74 -21.18
CA VAL A 104 -9.07 -3.86 -21.55
C VAL A 104 -8.74 -4.29 -22.97
N ASP A 105 -8.50 -5.58 -23.18
CA ASP A 105 -8.07 -6.12 -24.49
C ASP A 105 -6.84 -5.36 -25.05
N GLY A 106 -5.89 -4.97 -24.17
CA GLY A 106 -4.68 -4.23 -24.55
C GLY A 106 -4.85 -2.73 -24.80
N ARG A 107 -6.04 -2.15 -24.61
CA ARG A 107 -6.31 -0.73 -24.85
C ARG A 107 -6.68 0.00 -23.56
N PRO A 108 -6.18 1.21 -23.35
CA PRO A 108 -6.60 2.01 -22.21
C PRO A 108 -8.07 2.41 -22.37
N VAL A 109 -8.93 2.00 -21.44
CA VAL A 109 -10.34 2.42 -21.40
C VAL A 109 -10.56 3.49 -20.33
N ILE A 110 -9.74 3.51 -19.30
CA ILE A 110 -9.63 4.56 -18.30
C ILE A 110 -8.14 4.86 -18.11
N ASP A 111 -7.77 6.13 -18.16
CA ASP A 111 -6.44 6.60 -17.80
C ASP A 111 -6.56 8.05 -17.33
N VAL A 112 -6.77 8.25 -16.05
CA VAL A 112 -7.12 9.54 -15.47
C VAL A 112 -6.30 9.84 -14.22
N ALA A 113 -6.03 11.12 -14.00
CA ALA A 113 -5.48 11.64 -12.77
C ALA A 113 -6.41 12.72 -12.22
N ALA A 114 -6.42 12.89 -10.88
CA ALA A 114 -7.25 13.87 -10.21
C ALA A 114 -6.71 14.26 -8.84
N GLY A 115 -7.18 15.39 -8.33
CA GLY A 115 -6.88 15.89 -7.00
C GLY A 115 -5.60 16.70 -6.92
N SER A 116 -4.91 16.66 -5.79
CA SER A 116 -3.78 17.53 -5.48
C SER A 116 -2.61 16.78 -4.88
N LYS A 117 -1.40 17.26 -5.15
CA LYS A 117 -0.17 16.73 -4.55
C LYS A 117 0.00 17.16 -3.08
N ASP A 118 -0.61 18.27 -2.69
CA ASP A 118 -0.44 18.88 -1.37
C ASP A 118 -1.75 18.95 -0.58
N LEU A 119 -1.64 18.98 0.75
CA LEU A 119 -2.80 19.08 1.67
C LEU A 119 -3.57 20.39 1.52
N ALA A 120 -2.91 21.47 1.10
CA ALA A 120 -3.55 22.77 0.84
C ALA A 120 -4.37 22.75 -0.46
N ARG A 121 -4.20 21.69 -1.29
CA ARG A 121 -4.87 21.50 -2.59
C ARG A 121 -4.59 22.64 -3.58
N THR A 122 -3.34 23.08 -3.61
CA THR A 122 -2.86 24.16 -4.49
C THR A 122 -2.06 23.65 -5.67
N ILE A 123 -1.52 22.43 -5.60
CA ILE A 123 -0.69 21.81 -6.64
C ILE A 123 -1.47 20.63 -7.22
N GLU A 124 -1.77 20.70 -8.50
CA GLU A 124 -2.52 19.65 -9.20
C GLU A 124 -1.77 18.31 -9.22
N TYR A 125 -2.51 17.21 -9.02
CA TYR A 125 -2.04 15.87 -9.29
C TYR A 125 -2.46 15.50 -10.73
N ASP A 126 -1.50 15.49 -11.64
CA ASP A 126 -1.70 15.25 -13.07
C ASP A 126 -1.21 13.84 -13.50
N ASN A 127 -1.33 13.52 -14.78
CA ASN A 127 -0.90 12.24 -15.36
C ASN A 127 0.63 12.08 -15.45
N ARG A 128 1.41 13.15 -15.23
CA ARG A 128 2.87 13.13 -15.15
C ARG A 128 3.36 12.89 -13.71
N THR A 129 2.46 12.97 -12.74
CA THR A 129 2.80 12.82 -11.34
C THR A 129 3.26 11.40 -11.03
N LEU A 130 4.42 11.28 -10.40
CA LEU A 130 4.96 10.04 -9.89
C LEU A 130 4.57 9.87 -8.43
N GLN A 131 4.30 8.65 -8.04
CA GLN A 131 3.91 8.30 -6.68
C GLN A 131 4.67 7.08 -6.20
N GLN A 132 5.17 7.11 -4.96
CA GLN A 132 5.66 5.89 -4.31
C GLN A 132 4.48 4.94 -4.05
N VAL A 133 4.56 3.73 -4.62
CA VAL A 133 3.47 2.74 -4.58
C VAL A 133 3.73 1.57 -3.62
N TYR A 134 4.80 1.64 -2.84
CA TYR A 134 5.18 0.61 -1.87
C TYR A 134 5.13 -0.81 -2.46
N SER A 135 4.47 -1.74 -1.78
CA SER A 135 4.46 -3.16 -2.18
C SER A 135 3.78 -3.46 -3.51
N SER A 136 3.05 -2.51 -4.13
CA SER A 136 2.61 -2.66 -5.52
C SER A 136 3.80 -2.85 -6.47
N GLY A 137 4.98 -2.32 -6.13
CA GLY A 137 6.24 -2.55 -6.86
C GLY A 137 6.68 -4.01 -6.94
N LYS A 138 6.23 -4.85 -6.01
CA LYS A 138 6.51 -6.30 -6.05
C LYS A 138 5.96 -7.00 -7.31
N ALA A 139 4.95 -6.41 -7.94
CA ALA A 139 4.44 -6.94 -9.20
C ALA A 139 5.50 -6.85 -10.30
N ILE A 140 6.20 -5.72 -10.41
CA ILE A 140 7.28 -5.51 -11.38
C ILE A 140 8.54 -6.30 -11.00
N GLU A 141 8.88 -6.35 -9.71
CA GLU A 141 9.97 -7.17 -9.17
C GLU A 141 9.84 -8.63 -9.62
N GLY A 142 8.62 -9.22 -9.49
CA GLY A 142 8.33 -10.59 -9.93
C GLY A 142 8.50 -10.80 -11.43
N ILE A 143 8.19 -9.79 -12.26
CA ILE A 143 8.39 -9.83 -13.71
C ILE A 143 9.88 -9.89 -14.06
N VAL A 144 10.72 -9.11 -13.40
CA VAL A 144 12.18 -9.16 -13.64
C VAL A 144 12.73 -10.54 -13.31
N ILE A 145 12.32 -11.14 -12.19
CA ILE A 145 12.74 -12.51 -11.83
C ILE A 145 12.25 -13.52 -12.88
N ALA A 146 10.99 -13.42 -13.35
CA ALA A 146 10.46 -14.30 -14.38
C ALA A 146 11.26 -14.20 -15.70
N ARG A 147 11.66 -12.99 -16.11
CA ARG A 147 12.53 -12.78 -17.29
C ARG A 147 13.91 -13.42 -17.11
N LEU A 148 14.51 -13.33 -15.93
CA LEU A 148 15.80 -13.97 -15.66
C LEU A 148 15.67 -15.51 -15.62
N VAL A 149 14.53 -16.05 -15.19
CA VAL A 149 14.22 -17.48 -15.29
C VAL A 149 14.06 -17.90 -16.75
N GLU A 150 13.36 -17.13 -17.57
CA GLU A 150 13.22 -17.35 -19.01
C GLU A 150 14.58 -17.40 -19.72
N GLN A 151 15.51 -16.51 -19.33
CA GLN A 151 16.86 -16.47 -19.85
C GLN A 151 17.77 -17.61 -19.33
N GLY A 152 17.27 -18.49 -18.47
CA GLY A 152 18.04 -19.56 -17.84
C GLY A 152 19.09 -19.10 -16.84
N LYS A 153 19.06 -17.80 -16.44
CA LYS A 153 19.96 -17.24 -15.43
C LYS A 153 19.55 -17.60 -14.02
N LEU A 154 18.25 -17.77 -13.79
CA LEU A 154 17.65 -18.19 -12.52
C LEU A 154 16.75 -19.42 -12.71
N ASP A 155 16.56 -20.17 -11.64
CA ASP A 155 15.53 -21.21 -11.54
C ASP A 155 14.83 -21.07 -10.18
N TYR A 156 13.50 -21.06 -10.19
CA TYR A 156 12.70 -20.98 -8.97
C TYR A 156 13.00 -22.09 -7.96
N GLN A 157 13.33 -23.29 -8.43
CA GLN A 157 13.60 -24.45 -7.57
C GLN A 157 15.04 -24.56 -7.11
N GLU A 158 15.92 -23.72 -7.63
CA GLU A 158 17.34 -23.77 -7.30
C GLU A 158 17.58 -23.04 -5.97
N LYS A 159 18.57 -23.53 -5.20
CA LYS A 159 19.01 -22.92 -3.95
C LYS A 159 19.63 -21.54 -4.19
N ILE A 160 19.32 -20.57 -3.34
CA ILE A 160 19.90 -19.22 -3.41
C ILE A 160 21.43 -19.30 -3.29
N SER A 161 21.95 -20.25 -2.50
CA SER A 161 23.39 -20.46 -2.32
C SER A 161 24.16 -20.80 -3.59
N LYS A 162 23.50 -21.26 -4.65
CA LYS A 162 24.13 -21.45 -5.97
C LYS A 162 24.52 -20.13 -6.60
N TYR A 163 23.72 -19.09 -6.42
CA TYR A 163 23.93 -17.75 -6.99
C TYR A 163 24.68 -16.84 -6.03
N TRP A 164 24.52 -17.09 -4.72
CA TRP A 164 25.09 -16.31 -3.63
C TRP A 164 25.58 -17.25 -2.51
N PRO A 165 26.83 -17.77 -2.62
CA PRO A 165 27.35 -18.76 -1.67
C PRO A 165 27.36 -18.29 -0.21
N GLU A 166 27.64 -17.01 0.04
CA GLU A 166 27.69 -16.41 1.37
C GLU A 166 26.33 -16.42 2.07
N PHE A 167 25.24 -16.52 1.32
CA PHE A 167 23.89 -16.67 1.89
C PHE A 167 23.71 -17.99 2.65
N ALA A 168 24.45 -19.04 2.30
CA ALA A 168 24.34 -20.40 2.87
C ALA A 168 24.90 -20.50 4.30
N GLN A 169 24.44 -19.67 5.22
CA GLN A 169 24.82 -19.66 6.62
C GLN A 169 23.60 -19.47 7.53
N ASN A 170 23.77 -19.77 8.80
CA ASN A 170 22.76 -19.51 9.84
C ASN A 170 21.38 -20.11 9.52
N GLY A 171 21.35 -21.36 9.01
CA GLY A 171 20.13 -22.10 8.71
C GLY A 171 19.53 -21.88 7.34
N LYS A 172 20.23 -21.17 6.42
CA LYS A 172 19.69 -20.79 5.08
C LYS A 172 20.22 -21.64 3.93
N GLN A 173 21.02 -22.66 4.18
CA GLN A 173 21.70 -23.46 3.14
C GLN A 173 20.76 -24.14 2.14
N ASP A 174 19.53 -24.41 2.52
CA ASP A 174 18.54 -25.12 1.70
C ASP A 174 17.44 -24.22 1.12
N VAL A 175 17.50 -22.92 1.41
CA VAL A 175 16.51 -21.95 0.95
C VAL A 175 16.60 -21.79 -0.57
N ARG A 176 15.47 -21.99 -1.27
CA ARG A 176 15.35 -21.84 -2.71
C ARG A 176 14.89 -20.44 -3.11
N LEU A 177 15.07 -20.11 -4.39
CA LEU A 177 14.55 -18.83 -4.91
C LEU A 177 13.03 -18.71 -4.73
N VAL A 178 12.28 -19.78 -4.97
CA VAL A 178 10.82 -19.76 -4.78
C VAL A 178 10.42 -19.48 -3.32
N ASP A 179 11.18 -19.97 -2.35
CA ASP A 179 10.89 -19.73 -0.93
C ASP A 179 11.01 -18.23 -0.59
N LEU A 180 11.95 -17.54 -1.23
CA LEU A 180 12.05 -16.07 -1.13
C LEU A 180 10.89 -15.37 -1.85
N MET A 181 10.54 -15.80 -3.07
CA MET A 181 9.43 -15.23 -3.84
C MET A 181 8.10 -15.32 -3.10
N VAL A 182 7.85 -16.42 -2.41
CA VAL A 182 6.61 -16.67 -1.68
C VAL A 182 6.68 -16.34 -0.19
N HIS A 183 7.74 -15.62 0.26
CA HIS A 183 7.90 -15.20 1.66
C HIS A 183 8.08 -16.34 2.67
N GLU A 184 8.76 -17.39 2.30
CA GLU A 184 9.04 -18.57 3.15
C GLU A 184 10.53 -18.78 3.43
N SER A 185 11.39 -17.82 3.01
CA SER A 185 12.85 -17.94 3.13
C SER A 185 13.42 -17.66 4.53
N GLY A 186 12.56 -17.41 5.53
CA GLY A 186 12.95 -17.21 6.93
C GLY A 186 13.70 -15.92 7.25
N VAL A 187 13.73 -14.96 6.32
CA VAL A 187 14.39 -13.65 6.50
C VAL A 187 13.44 -12.45 6.33
N PRO A 188 12.28 -12.43 7.06
CA PRO A 188 11.23 -11.43 6.86
C PRO A 188 11.63 -10.01 7.29
N PHE A 189 12.68 -9.87 8.08
CA PHE A 189 13.28 -8.61 8.53
C PHE A 189 14.78 -8.79 8.68
N LEU A 190 15.51 -7.69 8.85
CA LEU A 190 16.90 -7.70 9.31
C LEU A 190 16.94 -7.48 10.81
N ASP A 191 17.78 -8.24 11.49
CA ASP A 191 18.03 -8.07 12.92
C ASP A 191 18.84 -6.78 13.13
N ASP A 192 18.25 -5.85 13.85
CA ASP A 192 18.82 -4.54 14.14
C ASP A 192 19.31 -4.44 15.61
N GLU A 193 19.44 -5.61 16.27
CA GLU A 193 19.90 -5.67 17.67
C GLU A 193 21.42 -5.54 17.82
N ASP A 194 22.15 -5.48 16.70
CA ASP A 194 23.57 -5.16 16.72
C ASP A 194 23.77 -3.72 17.20
N LYS A 195 24.22 -3.58 18.44
CA LYS A 195 24.43 -2.29 19.07
C LYS A 195 25.68 -1.58 18.57
N GLU A 196 26.63 -2.34 18.02
CA GLU A 196 27.90 -1.83 17.52
C GLU A 196 27.73 -1.25 16.10
N GLU A 197 26.86 -1.84 15.30
CA GLU A 197 26.58 -1.39 13.94
C GLU A 197 25.06 -1.41 13.66
N PRO A 198 24.30 -0.39 14.13
CA PRO A 198 22.87 -0.33 13.87
C PRO A 198 22.57 -0.19 12.38
N LEU A 199 21.50 -0.80 11.93
CA LEU A 199 21.07 -0.67 10.53
C LEU A 199 20.58 0.76 10.25
N THR A 200 21.25 1.48 9.36
CA THR A 200 20.94 2.84 8.92
C THR A 200 20.88 2.91 7.40
N TRP A 201 20.35 4.01 6.86
CA TRP A 201 20.37 4.24 5.41
C TRP A 201 21.80 4.31 4.85
N ASP A 202 22.76 4.82 5.61
CA ASP A 202 24.17 4.88 5.19
C ASP A 202 24.80 3.47 5.10
N VAL A 203 24.49 2.59 6.06
CA VAL A 203 24.93 1.18 6.00
C VAL A 203 24.31 0.49 4.79
N MET A 204 23.04 0.77 4.48
CA MET A 204 22.37 0.20 3.31
C MET A 204 22.90 0.75 1.97
N ALA A 205 23.47 1.95 1.98
CA ALA A 205 24.08 2.58 0.79
C ALA A 205 25.46 1.98 0.47
N ASP A 206 26.10 1.34 1.42
CA ASP A 206 27.36 0.60 1.24
C ASP A 206 27.01 -0.84 0.80
N GLU A 207 27.11 -1.10 -0.50
CA GLU A 207 26.69 -2.37 -1.10
C GLU A 207 27.37 -3.60 -0.48
N GLU A 208 28.67 -3.52 -0.16
CA GLU A 208 29.42 -4.63 0.40
C GLU A 208 28.99 -4.94 1.83
N LYS A 209 28.95 -3.91 2.68
CA LYS A 209 28.47 -4.04 4.07
C LYS A 209 27.03 -4.52 4.13
N PHE A 210 26.18 -4.00 3.25
CA PHE A 210 24.79 -4.40 3.24
C PHE A 210 24.60 -5.84 2.78
N SER A 211 25.35 -6.27 1.75
CA SER A 211 25.40 -7.67 1.30
C SER A 211 25.81 -8.62 2.42
N GLU A 212 26.91 -8.29 3.15
CA GLU A 212 27.36 -9.07 4.31
C GLU A 212 26.28 -9.14 5.41
N ARG A 213 25.62 -8.01 5.68
CA ARG A 213 24.54 -7.95 6.68
C ARG A 213 23.37 -8.86 6.33
N LEU A 214 22.93 -8.84 5.07
CA LEU A 214 21.90 -9.73 4.54
C LEU A 214 22.33 -11.20 4.63
N ALA A 215 23.56 -11.51 4.25
CA ALA A 215 24.09 -12.88 4.32
C ALA A 215 24.15 -13.42 5.75
N ARG A 216 24.56 -12.59 6.73
CA ARG A 216 24.66 -12.98 8.14
C ARG A 216 23.30 -13.17 8.85
N GLN A 217 22.20 -12.58 8.33
CA GLN A 217 20.87 -12.70 8.94
C GLN A 217 20.51 -14.18 9.19
N PRO A 218 20.18 -14.59 10.40
CA PRO A 218 19.75 -15.96 10.67
C PRO A 218 18.37 -16.26 10.07
N HIS A 219 18.14 -17.54 9.76
CA HIS A 219 16.80 -18.02 9.41
C HIS A 219 15.93 -18.02 10.66
N LEU A 220 14.83 -17.25 10.64
CA LEU A 220 13.96 -17.05 11.82
C LEU A 220 13.27 -18.35 12.32
N PHE A 221 13.06 -19.31 11.43
CA PHE A 221 12.29 -20.53 11.69
C PHE A 221 13.15 -21.81 11.63
N ASP A 222 14.42 -21.73 12.01
CA ASP A 222 15.35 -22.86 12.08
C ASP A 222 15.42 -23.69 10.79
N GLY A 223 15.45 -23.01 9.64
CA GLY A 223 15.51 -23.65 8.32
C GLY A 223 14.19 -24.22 7.81
N LYS A 224 13.08 -24.05 8.54
CA LYS A 224 11.75 -24.52 8.09
C LYS A 224 11.06 -23.47 7.23
N PRO A 225 10.63 -23.80 6.01
CA PRO A 225 9.80 -22.91 5.21
C PRO A 225 8.55 -22.52 6.01
N THR A 226 8.40 -21.22 6.28
CA THR A 226 7.27 -20.68 7.06
C THR A 226 6.85 -19.37 6.43
N ARG A 227 5.57 -19.23 6.10
CA ARG A 227 5.03 -18.03 5.48
C ARG A 227 5.08 -16.85 6.45
N ALA A 228 5.98 -15.92 6.20
CA ALA A 228 6.10 -14.68 6.94
C ALA A 228 6.35 -13.53 5.96
N TYR A 229 5.43 -12.62 5.80
CA TYR A 229 5.51 -11.55 4.80
C TYR A 229 6.83 -10.75 4.91
N HIS A 230 7.67 -10.85 3.92
CA HIS A 230 8.91 -10.10 3.78
C HIS A 230 8.57 -8.72 3.18
N ALA A 231 7.95 -7.85 3.98
CA ALA A 231 7.38 -6.59 3.49
C ALA A 231 8.43 -5.71 2.82
N ILE A 232 9.62 -5.67 3.40
CA ILE A 232 10.75 -4.83 3.01
C ILE A 232 11.89 -5.68 2.46
N SER A 233 12.27 -6.72 3.18
CA SER A 233 13.53 -7.44 2.96
C SER A 233 13.58 -8.25 1.65
N ARG A 234 12.44 -8.75 1.11
CA ARG A 234 12.43 -9.56 -0.12
C ARG A 234 13.22 -8.90 -1.24
N GLY A 235 12.97 -7.63 -1.51
CA GLY A 235 13.60 -6.91 -2.60
C GLY A 235 15.11 -6.74 -2.43
N TRP A 236 15.59 -6.60 -1.23
CA TRP A 236 17.01 -6.53 -0.95
C TRP A 236 17.73 -7.84 -1.28
N TYR A 237 17.18 -8.97 -0.81
CA TYR A 237 17.71 -10.29 -1.12
C TYR A 237 17.64 -10.59 -2.63
N LEU A 238 16.54 -10.23 -3.29
CA LEU A 238 16.42 -10.40 -4.74
C LEU A 238 17.44 -9.55 -5.51
N ASN A 239 17.68 -8.31 -5.09
CA ASN A 239 18.70 -7.47 -5.70
C ASN A 239 20.10 -8.08 -5.62
N GLU A 240 20.44 -8.64 -4.45
CA GLU A 240 21.72 -9.32 -4.29
C GLU A 240 21.89 -10.51 -5.24
N ILE A 241 20.84 -11.32 -5.40
CA ILE A 241 20.82 -12.46 -6.32
C ILE A 241 20.92 -11.96 -7.76
N VAL A 242 20.12 -10.95 -8.14
CA VAL A 242 20.07 -10.43 -9.51
C VAL A 242 21.40 -9.84 -9.94
N ARG A 243 22.06 -9.03 -9.09
CA ARG A 243 23.38 -8.47 -9.39
C ARG A 243 24.43 -9.54 -9.67
N ARG A 244 24.35 -10.71 -9.03
CA ARG A 244 25.29 -11.81 -9.22
C ARG A 244 25.05 -12.62 -10.49
N VAL A 245 23.83 -12.66 -10.99
CA VAL A 245 23.48 -13.43 -12.20
C VAL A 245 23.36 -12.55 -13.44
N ASP A 246 23.21 -11.26 -13.30
CA ASP A 246 23.22 -10.34 -14.44
C ASP A 246 24.65 -10.12 -14.93
N SER A 247 24.89 -10.30 -16.22
CA SER A 247 26.23 -10.19 -16.82
C SER A 247 26.87 -8.79 -16.69
N LYS A 248 26.04 -7.77 -16.41
CA LYS A 248 26.47 -6.38 -16.20
C LYS A 248 26.47 -5.99 -14.72
N GLY A 249 26.13 -6.92 -13.82
CA GLY A 249 26.02 -6.65 -12.38
C GLY A 249 24.89 -5.68 -12.01
N ARG A 250 23.84 -5.58 -12.83
CA ARG A 250 22.73 -4.61 -12.63
C ARG A 250 21.78 -5.06 -11.54
N THR A 251 21.23 -4.06 -10.88
CA THR A 251 20.10 -4.22 -9.95
C THR A 251 18.78 -4.44 -10.68
N ILE A 252 17.74 -4.84 -9.96
CA ILE A 252 16.38 -4.94 -10.53
C ILE A 252 15.93 -3.60 -11.11
N GLY A 253 16.15 -2.48 -10.41
CA GLY A 253 15.79 -1.15 -10.89
C GLY A 253 16.50 -0.79 -12.19
N GLN A 254 17.80 -1.06 -12.27
CA GLN A 254 18.57 -0.83 -13.49
C GLN A 254 18.13 -1.70 -14.67
N ILE A 255 17.72 -2.95 -14.41
CA ILE A 255 17.12 -3.81 -15.45
C ILE A 255 15.78 -3.25 -15.90
N VAL A 256 14.94 -2.79 -14.97
CA VAL A 256 13.65 -2.17 -15.30
C VAL A 256 13.84 -0.93 -16.16
N GLU A 257 14.75 -0.03 -15.79
CA GLU A 257 15.04 1.19 -16.54
C GLU A 257 15.62 0.89 -17.93
N GLN A 258 16.62 0.01 -18.00
CA GLN A 258 17.37 -0.21 -19.24
C GLN A 258 16.67 -1.18 -20.21
N ASP A 259 15.94 -2.17 -19.70
CA ASP A 259 15.35 -3.21 -20.54
C ASP A 259 13.83 -3.04 -20.67
N ILE A 260 13.07 -2.80 -19.57
CA ILE A 260 11.62 -2.70 -19.62
C ILE A 260 11.18 -1.33 -20.14
N MET A 261 11.67 -0.23 -19.55
CA MET A 261 11.29 1.11 -20.01
C MET A 261 11.80 1.43 -21.42
N THR A 262 12.91 0.83 -21.86
CA THR A 262 13.37 0.94 -23.24
C THR A 262 12.44 0.19 -24.20
N ALA A 263 11.93 -0.98 -23.82
CA ALA A 263 11.02 -1.78 -24.62
C ALA A 263 9.59 -1.19 -24.65
N TYR A 264 9.19 -0.48 -23.62
CA TYR A 264 7.89 0.14 -23.43
C TYR A 264 8.07 1.63 -23.06
N PRO A 265 8.30 2.53 -24.02
CA PRO A 265 8.77 3.90 -23.76
C PRO A 265 7.72 4.82 -23.11
N ASP A 266 6.49 4.40 -23.01
CA ASP A 266 5.39 5.12 -22.34
C ASP A 266 5.18 4.69 -20.88
N VAL A 267 6.01 3.79 -20.32
CA VAL A 267 5.96 3.44 -18.89
C VAL A 267 7.14 4.03 -18.13
N GLU A 268 6.90 4.33 -16.85
CA GLU A 268 7.87 4.95 -15.96
C GLU A 268 7.95 4.20 -14.64
N PHE A 269 9.13 3.66 -14.32
CA PHE A 269 9.40 2.89 -13.11
C PHE A 269 10.76 3.25 -12.51
N TYR A 270 10.78 3.92 -11.37
CA TYR A 270 12.01 4.36 -10.72
C TYR A 270 12.08 3.82 -9.29
N TYR A 271 13.01 2.91 -9.02
CA TYR A 271 13.18 2.33 -7.69
C TYR A 271 14.08 3.16 -6.77
N SER A 272 15.06 3.87 -7.32
CA SER A 272 15.96 4.73 -6.56
C SER A 272 15.93 6.17 -7.07
N LYS A 273 16.80 6.52 -7.99
CA LYS A 273 16.94 7.88 -8.54
C LYS A 273 15.81 8.20 -9.52
N LEU A 274 15.38 9.45 -9.56
CA LEU A 274 14.57 9.98 -10.65
C LEU A 274 15.48 10.51 -11.76
N PRO A 275 14.97 10.64 -13.02
CA PRO A 275 15.79 11.04 -14.17
C PRO A 275 16.51 12.38 -13.97
N ASN A 276 15.80 13.36 -13.38
CA ASN A 276 16.33 14.69 -13.11
C ASN A 276 16.14 15.05 -11.64
N GLU A 277 17.00 15.88 -11.10
CA GLU A 277 16.91 16.32 -9.71
C GLU A 277 15.63 17.16 -9.47
N SER A 278 15.20 17.96 -10.44
CA SER A 278 13.95 18.72 -10.39
C SER A 278 12.70 17.85 -10.32
N ASP A 279 12.73 16.60 -10.83
CA ASP A 279 11.59 15.68 -10.80
C ASP A 279 11.16 15.32 -9.34
N TRP A 280 12.06 15.47 -8.36
CA TRP A 280 11.71 15.28 -6.95
C TRP A 280 10.69 16.31 -6.44
N GLU A 281 10.76 17.53 -6.92
CA GLU A 281 9.88 18.62 -6.52
C GLU A 281 8.70 18.76 -7.48
N ASP A 282 8.97 18.62 -8.78
CA ASP A 282 7.98 18.88 -9.84
C ASP A 282 7.01 17.71 -10.03
N ARG A 283 7.52 16.48 -9.99
CA ARG A 283 6.76 15.28 -10.40
C ARG A 283 6.42 14.34 -9.26
N LEU A 284 7.30 14.17 -8.26
CA LEU A 284 7.03 13.26 -7.16
C LEU A 284 6.01 13.85 -6.20
N SER A 285 4.87 13.17 -6.04
CA SER A 285 3.88 13.54 -5.03
C SER A 285 4.29 12.97 -3.67
N PRO A 286 4.31 13.79 -2.60
CA PRO A 286 4.50 13.26 -1.26
C PRO A 286 3.30 12.39 -0.87
N MET A 287 3.56 11.34 -0.10
CA MET A 287 2.50 10.55 0.52
C MET A 287 2.04 11.25 1.81
N HIS A 288 0.75 11.45 1.96
CA HIS A 288 0.13 12.07 3.13
C HIS A 288 -0.47 11.03 4.06
N ASP A 289 -0.18 11.15 5.36
CA ASP A 289 -0.68 10.21 6.35
C ASP A 289 -2.20 10.33 6.51
N TYR A 290 -2.83 9.18 6.69
CA TYR A 290 -4.24 9.14 7.05
C TYR A 290 -4.42 9.70 8.47
N PRO A 291 -5.44 10.53 8.72
CA PRO A 291 -5.64 11.12 10.03
C PRO A 291 -5.74 10.05 11.13
N LEU A 292 -4.85 10.10 12.12
CA LEU A 292 -4.77 9.10 13.19
C LEU A 292 -6.13 8.88 13.89
N LEU A 293 -6.89 9.96 14.12
CA LEU A 293 -8.23 9.85 14.72
C LEU A 293 -9.23 9.11 13.84
N ARG A 294 -9.09 9.18 12.51
CA ARG A 294 -9.90 8.36 11.60
C ARG A 294 -9.51 6.89 11.68
N ILE A 295 -8.20 6.59 11.78
CA ILE A 295 -7.72 5.21 11.98
C ILE A 295 -8.27 4.64 13.29
N ILE A 296 -8.14 5.38 14.39
CA ILE A 296 -8.66 4.99 15.71
C ILE A 296 -10.18 4.80 15.66
N GLY A 297 -10.90 5.76 15.07
CA GLY A 297 -12.34 5.66 14.92
C GLY A 297 -12.76 4.42 14.13
N ARG A 298 -12.09 4.14 13.01
CA ARG A 298 -12.34 2.95 12.19
C ARG A 298 -11.97 1.64 12.90
N ALA A 299 -10.91 1.67 13.73
CA ALA A 299 -10.47 0.48 14.45
C ALA A 299 -11.40 0.09 15.61
N PHE A 300 -11.93 1.07 16.35
CA PHE A 300 -12.56 0.84 17.65
C PHE A 300 -14.05 1.23 17.74
N LEU A 301 -14.57 2.03 16.81
CA LEU A 301 -16.00 2.33 16.82
C LEU A 301 -16.83 1.14 16.32
N PRO A 302 -18.02 0.91 16.90
CA PRO A 302 -18.95 -0.11 16.42
C PRO A 302 -19.29 0.09 14.94
N LYS A 303 -19.37 -0.99 14.18
CA LYS A 303 -19.67 -0.96 12.72
C LYS A 303 -20.96 -0.22 12.40
N SER A 304 -21.95 -0.23 13.32
CA SER A 304 -23.22 0.48 13.19
C SER A 304 -23.10 2.01 13.18
N ILE A 305 -21.98 2.54 13.69
CA ILE A 305 -21.72 3.99 13.76
C ILE A 305 -20.73 4.40 12.65
N GLN A 306 -20.03 3.43 12.08
CA GLN A 306 -19.15 3.65 10.93
C GLN A 306 -20.00 3.86 9.68
N THR A 307 -19.73 4.93 8.93
CA THR A 307 -20.41 5.17 7.65
C THR A 307 -20.21 4.00 6.70
N SER A 308 -21.21 3.71 5.91
CA SER A 308 -21.45 2.48 5.12
C SER A 308 -20.33 1.96 4.21
N ASN A 309 -19.25 2.72 4.00
CA ASN A 309 -18.16 2.34 3.09
C ASN A 309 -17.04 1.56 3.80
N LEU A 310 -17.26 1.11 5.03
CA LEU A 310 -16.23 0.56 5.92
C LEU A 310 -16.44 -0.92 6.28
N VAL A 311 -17.26 -1.62 5.54
CA VAL A 311 -17.45 -3.04 5.78
C VAL A 311 -16.32 -3.81 5.12
N GLY A 312 -15.19 -3.90 5.84
CA GLY A 312 -14.15 -4.86 5.48
C GLY A 312 -14.71 -6.29 5.52
N ASN A 313 -14.17 -7.17 4.68
CA ASN A 313 -14.49 -8.58 4.68
C ASN A 313 -14.30 -9.14 6.12
N PRO A 314 -15.27 -9.83 6.73
CA PRO A 314 -15.14 -10.39 8.07
C PRO A 314 -14.00 -11.40 8.26
N LYS A 315 -13.36 -11.85 7.18
CA LYS A 315 -12.17 -12.72 7.21
C LYS A 315 -10.85 -11.95 7.29
N THR A 316 -10.86 -10.62 7.26
CA THR A 316 -9.65 -9.79 7.38
C THR A 316 -9.25 -9.63 8.84
N ILE A 317 -7.94 -9.43 9.09
CA ILE A 317 -7.47 -9.10 10.44
C ILE A 317 -8.28 -7.90 10.94
N PRO A 318 -8.90 -7.98 12.12
CA PRO A 318 -9.58 -6.82 12.67
C PRO A 318 -8.59 -5.66 12.77
N LEU A 319 -8.89 -4.53 12.16
CA LEU A 319 -8.01 -3.36 12.16
C LEU A 319 -7.52 -2.99 13.58
N HIS A 320 -8.36 -3.19 14.60
CA HIS A 320 -7.98 -3.00 16.00
C HIS A 320 -6.83 -3.92 16.45
N ALA A 321 -6.79 -5.16 15.98
CA ALA A 321 -5.70 -6.09 16.35
C ALA A 321 -4.38 -5.67 15.68
N LEU A 322 -4.42 -5.23 14.41
CA LEU A 322 -3.25 -4.69 13.72
C LEU A 322 -2.74 -3.42 14.40
N VAL A 323 -3.63 -2.45 14.66
CA VAL A 323 -3.28 -1.19 15.33
C VAL A 323 -2.70 -1.46 16.72
N THR A 324 -3.27 -2.39 17.47
CA THR A 324 -2.75 -2.78 18.80
C THR A 324 -1.34 -3.36 18.69
N LYS A 325 -1.10 -4.28 17.75
CA LYS A 325 0.25 -4.86 17.53
C LYS A 325 1.28 -3.80 17.15
N LEU A 326 0.91 -2.83 16.32
CA LEU A 326 1.79 -1.74 15.91
C LEU A 326 2.07 -0.76 17.07
N ILE A 327 1.04 -0.38 17.84
CA ILE A 327 1.19 0.54 18.97
C ILE A 327 2.09 -0.05 20.06
N PHE A 328 1.90 -1.33 20.41
CA PHE A 328 2.71 -1.98 21.44
C PHE A 328 4.03 -2.56 20.92
N ASN A 329 4.31 -2.40 19.62
CA ASN A 329 5.54 -2.86 18.95
C ASN A 329 5.89 -4.34 19.33
N THR A 330 4.91 -5.22 19.23
CA THR A 330 5.05 -6.60 19.69
C THR A 330 5.18 -7.59 18.52
N GLY A 331 6.14 -8.51 18.69
CA GLY A 331 6.30 -9.69 17.83
C GLY A 331 6.80 -9.42 16.42
N ILE A 332 6.71 -10.44 15.58
CA ILE A 332 7.17 -10.44 14.19
C ILE A 332 6.52 -9.33 13.33
N THR A 333 5.24 -9.05 13.58
CA THR A 333 4.49 -8.04 12.82
C THR A 333 5.14 -6.66 12.92
N ALA A 334 5.52 -6.24 14.13
CA ALA A 334 6.15 -4.95 14.35
C ALA A 334 7.56 -4.88 13.74
N ARG A 335 8.34 -5.94 13.88
CA ARG A 335 9.71 -5.99 13.30
C ARG A 335 9.69 -5.93 11.77
N VAL A 336 8.66 -6.47 11.14
CA VAL A 336 8.50 -6.47 9.68
C VAL A 336 7.94 -5.14 9.16
N LEU A 337 6.89 -4.59 9.82
CA LEU A 337 6.15 -3.43 9.30
C LEU A 337 6.64 -2.08 9.85
N ALA A 338 7.31 -2.09 10.99
CA ALA A 338 7.84 -0.91 11.65
C ALA A 338 9.24 -1.20 12.23
N PRO A 339 10.24 -1.51 11.39
CA PRO A 339 11.60 -1.78 11.84
C PRO A 339 12.21 -0.57 12.53
N LYS A 340 13.17 -0.76 13.42
CA LYS A 340 13.75 0.34 14.23
C LYS A 340 14.37 1.45 13.38
N PHE A 341 15.00 1.12 12.25
CA PHE A 341 15.55 2.11 11.32
C PHE A 341 14.50 2.95 10.58
N ALA A 342 13.27 2.42 10.47
CA ALA A 342 12.14 3.10 9.84
C ALA A 342 10.82 2.78 10.56
N PRO A 343 10.65 3.25 11.83
CA PRO A 343 9.51 2.89 12.68
C PRO A 343 8.17 3.44 12.18
N TRP A 344 8.19 4.37 11.24
CA TRP A 344 7.02 4.98 10.63
C TRP A 344 7.12 4.93 9.12
N ALA A 345 6.00 4.75 8.44
CA ALA A 345 5.94 4.79 6.97
C ALA A 345 6.56 6.08 6.38
N GLY A 346 6.57 7.18 7.12
CA GLY A 346 7.23 8.43 6.76
C GLY A 346 8.75 8.31 6.57
N HIS A 347 9.43 7.40 7.26
CA HIS A 347 10.87 7.20 7.09
C HIS A 347 11.25 6.64 5.71
N PHE A 348 10.32 5.97 5.02
CA PHE A 348 10.52 5.52 3.64
C PHE A 348 10.31 6.61 2.59
N ARG A 349 10.05 7.86 3.02
CA ARG A 349 9.76 9.02 2.16
C ARG A 349 10.87 10.07 2.20
N THR A 350 11.95 9.81 2.93
CA THR A 350 13.11 10.71 2.98
C THR A 350 13.99 10.57 1.74
N LYS A 351 14.78 11.59 1.39
CA LYS A 351 15.70 11.53 0.25
C LYS A 351 16.71 10.39 0.41
N GLU A 352 17.17 10.13 1.64
CA GLU A 352 18.08 9.04 1.98
C GLU A 352 17.45 7.68 1.69
N ALA A 353 16.20 7.47 2.14
CA ALA A 353 15.46 6.24 1.86
C ALA A 353 15.19 6.05 0.37
N HIS A 354 14.91 7.13 -0.35
CA HIS A 354 14.69 7.10 -1.79
C HIS A 354 15.97 6.83 -2.60
N ALA A 355 17.14 7.08 -2.04
CA ALA A 355 18.42 6.75 -2.66
C ALA A 355 18.73 5.24 -2.62
N ILE A 356 18.11 4.52 -1.67
CA ILE A 356 18.29 3.07 -1.52
C ILE A 356 17.28 2.35 -2.41
N GLU A 357 17.77 1.41 -3.22
CA GLU A 357 16.92 0.57 -4.04
C GLU A 357 16.26 -0.54 -3.20
N GLY A 358 15.06 -0.27 -2.74
CA GLY A 358 14.22 -1.24 -2.05
C GLY A 358 13.10 -1.71 -2.97
N THR A 359 13.35 -2.69 -3.85
CA THR A 359 12.41 -3.06 -4.92
C THR A 359 11.04 -3.49 -4.41
N SER A 360 10.97 -3.95 -3.17
CA SER A 360 9.71 -4.31 -2.51
C SER A 360 8.88 -3.12 -2.01
N PHE A 361 9.42 -1.87 -1.99
CA PHE A 361 8.70 -0.73 -1.39
C PHE A 361 8.99 0.65 -2.00
N SER A 362 10.10 0.82 -2.73
CA SER A 362 10.58 2.16 -3.13
C SER A 362 10.13 2.61 -4.53
N LEU A 363 9.37 1.79 -5.25
CA LEU A 363 8.95 2.10 -6.62
C LEU A 363 8.15 3.40 -6.69
N LYS A 364 8.59 4.32 -7.56
CA LYS A 364 7.91 5.56 -7.95
C LYS A 364 7.42 5.41 -9.38
N THR A 365 6.12 5.58 -9.58
CA THR A 365 5.45 5.32 -10.86
C THR A 365 4.06 5.98 -10.90
N ASN A 366 3.29 5.74 -11.93
CA ASN A 366 1.91 6.18 -12.10
C ASN A 366 0.98 5.00 -12.47
N ALA A 367 -0.33 5.24 -12.49
CA ALA A 367 -1.29 4.18 -12.78
C ALA A 367 -1.21 3.69 -14.23
N HIS A 368 -0.95 4.57 -15.19
CA HIS A 368 -0.78 4.20 -16.61
C HIS A 368 0.27 3.09 -16.75
N SER A 369 1.47 3.35 -16.24
CA SER A 369 2.61 2.44 -16.35
C SER A 369 2.32 1.06 -15.75
N LEU A 370 1.72 1.04 -14.55
CA LEU A 370 1.36 -0.21 -13.90
C LEU A 370 0.27 -0.95 -14.67
N ALA A 371 -0.83 -0.27 -15.04
CA ALA A 371 -1.96 -0.91 -15.73
C ALA A 371 -1.57 -1.44 -17.10
N LYS A 372 -0.70 -0.76 -17.85
CA LYS A 372 -0.17 -1.24 -19.13
C LYS A 372 0.58 -2.55 -18.97
N ILE A 373 1.52 -2.62 -18.04
CA ILE A 373 2.27 -3.86 -17.79
C ILE A 373 1.35 -4.97 -17.29
N MET A 374 0.37 -4.67 -16.45
CA MET A 374 -0.63 -5.65 -16.01
C MET A 374 -1.52 -6.12 -17.18
N SER A 375 -1.78 -5.27 -18.17
CA SER A 375 -2.51 -5.68 -19.38
C SER A 375 -1.72 -6.67 -20.24
N ILE A 376 -0.41 -6.50 -20.33
CA ILE A 376 0.48 -7.48 -20.97
C ILE A 376 0.45 -8.80 -20.18
N MET A 377 0.47 -8.75 -18.86
CA MET A 377 0.31 -9.94 -18.01
C MET A 377 -1.07 -10.59 -18.18
N ALA A 378 -2.15 -9.82 -18.32
CA ALA A 378 -3.48 -10.34 -18.66
C ALA A 378 -3.53 -10.99 -20.05
N ASN A 379 -2.60 -10.64 -20.92
CA ASN A 379 -2.37 -11.29 -22.23
C ASN A 379 -1.30 -12.39 -22.18
N LYS A 380 -1.06 -12.96 -20.99
CA LYS A 380 -0.09 -14.05 -20.75
C LYS A 380 1.36 -13.69 -21.09
N GLY A 381 1.72 -12.43 -20.92
CA GLY A 381 3.05 -11.90 -21.21
C GLY A 381 3.27 -11.47 -22.66
N ALA A 382 2.36 -11.82 -23.57
CA ALA A 382 2.45 -11.41 -24.97
C ALA A 382 2.14 -9.92 -25.15
N SER A 383 2.85 -9.27 -26.05
CA SER A 383 2.68 -7.87 -26.38
C SER A 383 1.23 -7.50 -26.69
N ILE A 384 0.79 -6.34 -26.20
CA ILE A 384 -0.50 -5.74 -26.56
C ILE A 384 -0.41 -4.84 -27.79
N ASN A 385 0.82 -4.53 -28.26
CA ASN A 385 1.12 -3.78 -29.48
C ASN A 385 2.09 -4.58 -30.38
N PRO A 386 1.66 -5.70 -30.97
CA PRO A 386 2.53 -6.56 -31.77
C PRO A 386 3.17 -5.81 -32.91
N GLY A 387 4.49 -5.98 -33.08
CA GLY A 387 5.28 -5.30 -34.13
C GLY A 387 5.80 -3.91 -33.71
N GLN A 388 5.33 -3.34 -32.61
CA GLN A 388 5.85 -2.11 -32.04
C GLN A 388 6.59 -2.37 -30.72
N GLU A 389 6.10 -3.30 -29.91
CA GLU A 389 6.64 -3.68 -28.60
C GLU A 389 6.88 -5.18 -28.55
N PRO A 390 7.95 -5.65 -27.87
CA PRO A 390 8.21 -7.08 -27.71
C PRO A 390 7.25 -7.73 -26.70
N ASP A 391 7.25 -9.05 -26.65
CA ASP A 391 6.67 -9.78 -25.54
C ASP A 391 7.41 -9.48 -24.24
N LEU A 392 6.68 -9.37 -23.13
CA LEU A 392 7.25 -9.13 -21.81
C LEU A 392 7.91 -10.40 -21.25
N ILE A 393 7.20 -11.51 -21.34
CA ILE A 393 7.65 -12.87 -21.06
C ILE A 393 6.91 -13.84 -21.96
N SER A 394 7.48 -15.02 -22.21
CA SER A 394 6.81 -16.07 -22.98
C SER A 394 5.60 -16.65 -22.22
N ALA A 395 4.67 -17.25 -22.97
CA ALA A 395 3.52 -17.94 -22.39
C ALA A 395 3.93 -19.11 -21.47
N GLU A 396 5.05 -19.77 -21.77
CA GLU A 396 5.61 -20.83 -20.93
C GLU A 396 6.09 -20.28 -19.60
N THR A 397 6.87 -19.19 -19.62
CA THR A 397 7.37 -18.50 -18.42
C THR A 397 6.19 -17.95 -17.61
N TYR A 398 5.20 -17.36 -18.28
CA TYR A 398 3.97 -16.90 -17.62
C TYR A 398 3.28 -18.04 -16.87
N ALA A 399 3.03 -19.18 -17.52
CA ALA A 399 2.38 -20.33 -16.90
C ALA A 399 3.16 -20.85 -15.68
N LYS A 400 4.50 -20.97 -15.80
CA LYS A 400 5.38 -21.39 -14.70
C LYS A 400 5.33 -20.40 -13.52
N ALA A 401 5.45 -19.12 -13.80
CA ALA A 401 5.50 -18.07 -12.77
C ALA A 401 4.15 -17.83 -12.09
N THR A 402 3.02 -18.02 -12.80
CA THR A 402 1.66 -17.83 -12.24
C THR A 402 1.07 -19.09 -11.62
N THR A 403 1.78 -20.21 -11.59
CA THR A 403 1.34 -21.42 -10.87
C THR A 403 1.21 -21.12 -9.39
N LEU A 404 0.04 -21.42 -8.79
CA LEU A 404 -0.19 -21.26 -7.36
C LEU A 404 0.79 -22.14 -6.58
N HIS A 405 1.57 -21.55 -5.67
CA HIS A 405 2.54 -22.29 -4.89
C HIS A 405 1.90 -22.92 -3.65
N SER A 406 1.31 -22.11 -2.77
CA SER A 406 0.70 -22.59 -1.54
C SER A 406 -0.34 -21.61 -1.00
N LEU A 407 -1.19 -22.10 -0.07
CA LEU A 407 -2.25 -21.37 0.62
C LEU A 407 -1.94 -21.24 2.13
N GLU A 408 -0.71 -20.89 2.47
CA GLU A 408 -0.28 -20.84 3.87
C GLU A 408 -0.76 -19.57 4.59
N VAL A 409 -0.98 -19.71 5.90
CA VAL A 409 -1.26 -18.55 6.78
C VAL A 409 0.04 -17.80 7.04
N CYS A 410 0.01 -16.51 6.88
CA CYS A 410 1.16 -15.65 7.09
C CYS A 410 1.32 -15.26 8.57
N GLU A 411 2.45 -15.56 9.18
CA GLU A 411 2.77 -15.23 10.59
C GLU A 411 2.75 -13.72 10.88
N VAL A 412 3.04 -12.88 9.88
CA VAL A 412 3.04 -11.42 10.04
C VAL A 412 1.63 -10.85 10.07
N THR A 413 0.77 -11.31 9.18
CA THR A 413 -0.58 -10.75 8.99
C THR A 413 -1.67 -11.58 9.66
N GLY A 414 -1.44 -12.88 9.85
CA GLY A 414 -2.44 -13.83 10.34
C GLY A 414 -3.50 -14.19 9.27
N GLU A 415 -3.29 -13.78 8.02
CA GLU A 415 -4.17 -14.08 6.89
C GLU A 415 -3.57 -15.14 5.98
N THR A 416 -4.43 -15.90 5.31
CA THR A 416 -3.98 -16.76 4.21
C THR A 416 -3.49 -15.88 3.07
N LEU A 417 -2.23 -16.06 2.68
CA LEU A 417 -1.60 -15.33 1.60
C LEU A 417 -1.35 -16.28 0.41
N PRO A 418 -2.29 -16.36 -0.55
CA PRO A 418 -2.13 -17.22 -1.71
C PRO A 418 -1.15 -16.60 -2.70
N LEU A 419 0.01 -17.22 -2.84
CA LEU A 419 1.08 -16.73 -3.71
C LEU A 419 1.37 -17.69 -4.86
N SER A 420 1.62 -17.13 -6.03
CA SER A 420 2.16 -17.86 -7.18
C SER A 420 3.68 -18.00 -7.07
N THR A 421 4.25 -18.91 -7.82
CA THR A 421 5.70 -19.14 -7.91
C THR A 421 6.49 -17.87 -8.22
N GLY A 422 5.96 -16.97 -9.05
CA GLY A 422 6.54 -15.66 -9.34
C GLY A 422 6.34 -14.61 -8.24
N GLY A 423 5.70 -14.98 -7.13
CA GLY A 423 5.55 -14.14 -5.95
C GLY A 423 4.40 -13.15 -6.03
N TRP A 424 3.43 -13.32 -6.92
CA TRP A 424 2.20 -12.51 -6.96
C TRP A 424 1.10 -13.14 -6.12
N VAL A 425 0.31 -12.31 -5.49
CA VAL A 425 -0.96 -12.77 -4.92
C VAL A 425 -1.85 -13.27 -6.04
N LYS A 426 -2.38 -14.48 -5.88
CA LYS A 426 -3.26 -15.14 -6.84
C LYS A 426 -4.48 -15.68 -6.09
N THR A 427 -5.64 -15.05 -6.27
CA THR A 427 -6.82 -15.40 -5.50
C THR A 427 -8.11 -15.33 -6.30
N ARG A 428 -9.07 -16.19 -5.96
CA ARG A 428 -10.47 -16.14 -6.41
C ARG A 428 -11.42 -15.63 -5.32
N SER A 429 -10.86 -15.25 -4.17
CA SER A 429 -11.59 -14.79 -2.99
C SER A 429 -11.30 -13.33 -2.68
N PHE A 430 -11.09 -12.51 -3.70
CA PHE A 430 -10.74 -11.10 -3.51
C PHE A 430 -11.86 -10.33 -2.80
N TYR A 431 -13.11 -10.72 -3.06
CA TYR A 431 -14.33 -10.22 -2.39
C TYR A 431 -15.43 -11.27 -2.30
N GLY A 432 -16.26 -11.16 -1.22
CA GLY A 432 -17.32 -12.10 -0.91
C GLY A 432 -18.37 -12.32 -2.00
N ASP A 433 -19.32 -11.40 -2.20
CA ASP A 433 -20.52 -11.63 -3.03
C ASP A 433 -20.69 -10.68 -4.23
N GLY A 434 -19.70 -9.84 -4.54
CA GLY A 434 -19.74 -8.87 -5.65
C GLY A 434 -19.38 -9.47 -7.03
N PRO A 435 -19.27 -8.62 -8.05
CA PRO A 435 -18.83 -8.95 -9.41
C PRO A 435 -17.51 -9.71 -9.48
N LEU A 436 -16.62 -9.54 -8.51
CA LEU A 436 -15.36 -10.26 -8.38
C LEU A 436 -15.49 -11.68 -7.82
N LYS A 437 -16.68 -12.12 -7.40
CA LYS A 437 -16.87 -13.48 -6.87
C LYS A 437 -16.44 -14.54 -7.89
N GLY A 438 -15.48 -15.38 -7.48
CA GLY A 438 -14.97 -16.45 -8.31
C GLY A 438 -14.01 -16.02 -9.44
N VAL A 439 -13.82 -14.72 -9.64
CA VAL A 439 -12.88 -14.18 -10.62
C VAL A 439 -11.46 -14.32 -10.07
N GLU A 440 -10.54 -14.85 -10.88
CA GLU A 440 -9.14 -14.92 -10.50
C GLU A 440 -8.46 -13.57 -10.71
N VAL A 441 -7.92 -13.02 -9.62
CA VAL A 441 -7.15 -11.77 -9.61
C VAL A 441 -5.72 -12.09 -9.25
N GLN A 442 -4.76 -11.53 -9.96
CA GLN A 442 -3.34 -11.66 -9.67
C GLN A 442 -2.67 -10.29 -9.62
N GLY A 443 -1.65 -10.13 -8.76
CA GLY A 443 -0.89 -8.88 -8.62
C GLY A 443 -0.52 -8.55 -7.19
N TRP A 444 -0.36 -7.27 -6.89
CA TRP A 444 0.00 -6.77 -5.55
C TRP A 444 -0.72 -5.47 -5.20
N ALA A 445 -0.89 -5.27 -3.89
CA ALA A 445 -1.29 -4.00 -3.31
C ALA A 445 -0.14 -3.37 -2.51
N GLY A 446 -0.12 -2.05 -2.45
CA GLY A 446 0.85 -1.28 -1.66
C GLY A 446 0.27 -0.67 -0.40
N ALA A 447 1.13 -0.47 0.59
CA ALA A 447 0.77 0.33 1.76
C ALA A 447 0.27 1.71 1.31
N GLY A 448 -0.79 2.19 1.97
CA GLY A 448 -1.44 3.45 1.57
C GLY A 448 -2.63 3.29 0.63
N GLY A 449 -2.79 2.12 -0.03
CA GLY A 449 -4.00 1.82 -0.79
C GLY A 449 -3.80 1.60 -2.29
N SER A 450 -2.59 1.75 -2.82
CA SER A 450 -2.31 1.43 -4.22
C SER A 450 -2.59 -0.04 -4.51
N LEU A 451 -3.08 -0.33 -5.71
CA LEU A 451 -3.39 -1.67 -6.18
C LEU A 451 -2.98 -1.79 -7.65
N THR A 452 -2.24 -2.85 -7.97
CA THR A 452 -1.88 -3.20 -9.34
C THR A 452 -2.14 -4.69 -9.56
N VAL A 453 -3.06 -4.99 -10.45
CA VAL A 453 -3.52 -6.36 -10.69
C VAL A 453 -3.88 -6.59 -12.15
N TRP A 454 -3.90 -7.86 -12.53
CA TRP A 454 -4.47 -8.30 -13.81
C TRP A 454 -5.51 -9.40 -13.59
N ILE A 455 -6.43 -9.47 -14.55
CA ILE A 455 -7.48 -10.48 -14.64
C ILE A 455 -7.43 -11.07 -16.05
N GLU A 456 -6.86 -12.26 -16.16
CA GLU A 456 -6.67 -12.95 -17.45
C GLU A 456 -8.01 -13.23 -18.15
N GLU A 457 -9.01 -13.72 -17.39
CA GLU A 457 -10.33 -14.08 -17.90
C GLU A 457 -11.03 -12.93 -18.65
N TYR A 458 -10.83 -11.71 -18.20
CA TYR A 458 -11.46 -10.50 -18.76
C TYR A 458 -10.50 -9.60 -19.51
N LYS A 459 -9.24 -10.01 -19.68
CA LYS A 459 -8.18 -9.20 -20.34
C LYS A 459 -8.04 -7.81 -19.73
N ILE A 460 -8.09 -7.73 -18.39
CA ILE A 460 -7.99 -6.47 -17.64
C ILE A 460 -6.59 -6.32 -17.06
N GLY A 461 -5.95 -5.17 -17.33
CA GLY A 461 -4.86 -4.59 -16.55
C GLY A 461 -5.40 -3.40 -15.75
N PHE A 462 -5.17 -3.40 -14.44
CA PHE A 462 -5.74 -2.42 -13.52
C PHE A 462 -4.65 -1.84 -12.63
N ALA A 463 -4.67 -0.52 -12.45
CA ALA A 463 -3.90 0.15 -11.43
C ALA A 463 -4.63 1.35 -10.82
N TYR A 464 -4.57 1.45 -9.52
CA TYR A 464 -4.97 2.61 -8.73
C TYR A 464 -3.81 3.06 -7.87
N VAL A 465 -3.48 4.34 -7.94
CA VAL A 465 -2.35 4.97 -7.25
C VAL A 465 -2.85 6.22 -6.53
N THR A 466 -2.43 6.41 -5.28
CA THR A 466 -2.90 7.50 -4.42
C THR A 466 -1.77 8.07 -3.59
N ASN A 467 -1.86 9.35 -3.24
CA ASN A 467 -0.97 10.00 -2.28
C ASN A 467 -1.60 10.15 -0.87
N ALA A 468 -2.83 9.69 -0.69
CA ALA A 468 -3.49 9.68 0.61
C ALA A 468 -3.37 8.28 1.24
N PHE A 469 -2.55 8.15 2.27
CA PHE A 469 -2.35 6.90 2.97
C PHE A 469 -3.65 6.42 3.59
N GLY A 470 -4.26 5.36 3.04
CA GLY A 470 -5.49 4.78 3.52
C GLY A 470 -5.31 3.92 4.76
N ALA A 471 -6.38 3.68 5.49
CA ALA A 471 -6.38 2.68 6.54
C ALA A 471 -6.17 1.29 5.92
N PRO A 472 -5.16 0.53 6.33
CA PRO A 472 -4.94 -0.81 5.80
C PRO A 472 -6.11 -1.71 6.19
N GLU A 473 -6.77 -2.31 5.21
CA GLU A 473 -7.82 -3.29 5.45
C GLU A 473 -7.31 -4.70 5.29
N THR A 474 -6.43 -4.91 4.32
CA THR A 474 -5.79 -6.20 4.03
C THR A 474 -4.47 -5.97 3.31
N ILE A 475 -3.69 -7.07 3.15
CA ILE A 475 -2.50 -7.08 2.30
C ILE A 475 -2.82 -6.84 0.81
N LEU A 476 -4.10 -6.87 0.42
CA LEU A 476 -4.57 -6.75 -0.96
C LEU A 476 -5.23 -5.39 -1.26
N GLY A 477 -4.81 -4.34 -0.58
CA GLY A 477 -5.32 -2.98 -0.80
C GLY A 477 -6.36 -2.53 0.22
N ASP A 478 -6.86 -1.33 0.02
CA ASP A 478 -7.92 -0.76 0.83
C ASP A 478 -9.28 -0.76 0.08
N TYR A 479 -10.32 -0.29 0.76
CA TYR A 479 -11.68 -0.27 0.20
C TYR A 479 -11.78 0.55 -1.09
N ARG A 480 -11.00 1.63 -1.26
CA ARG A 480 -11.04 2.50 -2.46
C ARG A 480 -10.66 1.72 -3.71
N SER A 481 -9.47 1.13 -3.70
CA SER A 481 -8.94 0.35 -4.82
C SER A 481 -9.80 -0.89 -5.11
N LYS A 482 -10.33 -1.49 -4.07
CA LYS A 482 -11.17 -2.68 -4.17
C LYS A 482 -12.52 -2.38 -4.82
N ILE A 483 -13.23 -1.34 -4.38
CA ILE A 483 -14.51 -0.96 -4.98
C ILE A 483 -14.31 -0.53 -6.44
N LEU A 484 -13.21 0.17 -6.75
CA LEU A 484 -12.87 0.50 -8.13
C LEU A 484 -12.71 -0.75 -8.99
N LEU A 485 -11.94 -1.74 -8.52
CA LEU A 485 -11.75 -3.00 -9.25
C LEU A 485 -13.07 -3.75 -9.45
N ASP A 486 -13.91 -3.82 -8.41
CA ASP A 486 -15.22 -4.47 -8.47
C ASP A 486 -16.13 -3.82 -9.53
N ARG A 487 -16.16 -2.48 -9.56
CA ARG A 487 -16.91 -1.72 -10.57
C ARG A 487 -16.36 -1.90 -11.99
N VAL A 488 -15.03 -1.98 -12.15
CA VAL A 488 -14.40 -2.27 -13.46
C VAL A 488 -14.81 -3.65 -13.97
N VAL A 489 -14.76 -4.67 -13.11
CA VAL A 489 -15.19 -6.03 -13.49
C VAL A 489 -16.68 -6.08 -13.80
N TYR A 490 -17.52 -5.35 -13.05
CA TYR A 490 -18.93 -5.22 -13.35
C TYR A 490 -19.14 -4.60 -14.75
N ALA A 491 -18.49 -3.45 -15.02
CA ALA A 491 -18.57 -2.77 -16.32
C ALA A 491 -18.11 -3.68 -17.47
N ARG A 492 -17.04 -4.45 -17.28
CA ARG A 492 -16.55 -5.38 -18.28
C ARG A 492 -17.51 -6.55 -18.50
N LYS A 493 -18.11 -7.09 -17.46
CA LYS A 493 -19.15 -8.15 -17.57
C LYS A 493 -20.39 -7.64 -18.30
N ASP A 494 -20.80 -6.38 -18.05
CA ASP A 494 -21.90 -5.73 -18.77
C ASP A 494 -21.58 -5.56 -20.25
N GLU A 495 -20.39 -5.04 -20.57
CA GLU A 495 -19.91 -4.89 -21.95
C GLU A 495 -19.90 -6.22 -22.71
N LEU A 496 -19.56 -7.33 -22.03
CA LEU A 496 -19.57 -8.69 -22.60
C LEU A 496 -20.96 -9.33 -22.61
N GLY A 497 -21.99 -8.65 -22.10
CA GLY A 497 -23.36 -9.20 -22.02
C GLY A 497 -23.50 -10.37 -21.04
N LEU A 498 -22.60 -10.46 -20.05
CA LEU A 498 -22.58 -11.53 -19.05
C LEU A 498 -23.47 -11.25 -17.83
N LEU A 499 -23.98 -10.02 -17.71
CA LEU A 499 -24.91 -9.67 -16.63
C LEU A 499 -26.33 -10.05 -16.98
N PRO A 500 -27.18 -10.44 -16.00
CA PRO A 500 -28.60 -10.65 -16.25
C PRO A 500 -29.19 -9.36 -16.82
N LYS A 501 -29.89 -9.46 -17.95
CA LYS A 501 -30.64 -8.32 -18.49
C LYS A 501 -31.72 -7.96 -17.47
N THR A 502 -31.59 -6.84 -16.81
CA THR A 502 -32.67 -6.26 -15.99
C THR A 502 -33.85 -6.01 -16.95
N PRO A 503 -35.07 -6.46 -16.65
CA PRO A 503 -36.22 -6.15 -17.49
C PRO A 503 -36.34 -4.64 -17.63
N LYS A 504 -36.30 -4.12 -18.86
CA LYS A 504 -36.43 -2.69 -19.17
C LYS A 504 -37.81 -2.06 -18.86
N ASN A 505 -38.64 -2.74 -18.04
CA ASN A 505 -40.02 -2.33 -17.76
C ASN A 505 -40.29 -2.32 -16.27
N ALA A 506 -39.81 -1.33 -15.52
CA ALA A 506 -40.33 -1.03 -14.18
C ALA A 506 -40.33 0.47 -13.81
N GLU A 507 -39.88 1.36 -14.68
CA GLU A 507 -39.83 2.81 -14.36
C GLU A 507 -40.69 3.72 -15.26
N GLU A 508 -41.48 3.18 -16.21
CA GLU A 508 -42.40 4.00 -17.01
C GLU A 508 -43.86 4.04 -16.44
N ASN A 509 -44.10 3.44 -15.27
CA ASN A 509 -45.44 3.51 -14.63
C ASN A 509 -45.34 3.74 -13.11
N LYS A 510 -44.73 4.85 -12.69
CA LYS A 510 -45.07 5.49 -11.39
C LYS A 510 -44.78 6.98 -11.43
#